data_49f6c737e3a8528b8871a9e4dbd8042c
#
_entry.id   49f6c737e3a8528b8871a9e4dbd8042c
#
_cell.length_a   1.000
_cell.length_b   1.000
_cell.length_c   1.000
_cell.angle_alpha   90.00
_cell.angle_beta   90.00
_cell.angle_gamma   90.00
#
_symmetry.space_group_name_H-M   'P 1'
#
loop_
_entity.id
_entity.type
_entity.pdbx_description
1 polymer ?
#
loop_
_entity_poly.entity_id
_entity_poly.type
_entity_poly.pdbx_seq_one_letter_code
_entity_poly.pdbx_strand_id
1 'polypeptide(L)'
;MMFHKKLAASALKLVVASALSLSGALIPSVANAAEPELPPGYPTVAIVPGSTINLVAHESKIPLSIRNDFDSEVTVHAYVIPESFSVLVPHGIEVKIPPKTTVTAQVPVIAVSNGDVDLKAYLTTFSGKRFNQSVKLHMTVNADIETSVVIAFGASVVTLLGFGVVRTIRRRRNPAEINNLDKYETEAIDIIEPDKGSQRS
;
A
#
# COMPACT_ATOMS: atom_id res chain seq x y z
N MET A 1 -21.66 82.66 2.70
CA MET A 1 -20.91 83.60 1.86
C MET A 1 -19.99 82.75 1.07
N MET A 2 -20.46 82.38 -0.19
CA MET A 2 -19.80 82.76 -1.44
C MET A 2 -18.40 82.17 -1.58
N PHE A 3 -17.97 81.59 -2.58
CA PHE A 3 -18.33 81.43 -3.99
C PHE A 3 -17.44 80.33 -4.60
N HIS A 4 -18.03 79.50 -5.37
CA HIS A 4 -17.59 79.03 -6.66
C HIS A 4 -16.11 79.23 -7.07
N LYS A 5 -15.46 78.16 -7.51
CA LYS A 5 -15.07 78.11 -8.94
C LYS A 5 -14.75 76.68 -9.38
N LYS A 6 -15.59 76.22 -10.25
CA LYS A 6 -15.27 75.23 -11.27
C LYS A 6 -14.22 75.81 -12.18
N LEU A 7 -13.29 75.00 -12.60
CA LEU A 7 -12.56 75.09 -13.86
C LEU A 7 -11.83 73.75 -13.97
N ALA A 8 -12.36 72.77 -14.68
CA ALA A 8 -12.11 72.61 -16.11
C ALA A 8 -10.61 72.66 -16.41
N ALA A 9 -9.96 71.58 -16.24
CA ALA A 9 -8.66 71.34 -16.83
C ALA A 9 -8.78 70.25 -17.85
N SER A 10 -8.75 70.70 -19.02
CA SER A 10 -8.64 70.03 -20.30
C SER A 10 -7.69 68.84 -20.29
N ALA A 11 -8.17 67.83 -20.89
CA ALA A 11 -7.48 66.82 -21.62
C ALA A 11 -6.11 67.21 -22.15
N LEU A 12 -5.07 66.69 -21.54
CA LEU A 12 -3.82 66.45 -22.26
C LEU A 12 -3.75 64.97 -22.54
N LYS A 13 -4.34 64.59 -23.67
CA LYS A 13 -4.12 63.29 -24.26
C LYS A 13 -2.69 63.26 -24.81
N LEU A 14 -1.78 62.89 -23.95
CA LEU A 14 -0.46 62.47 -24.40
C LEU A 14 -0.59 61.05 -24.96
N VAL A 15 -0.79 60.96 -26.24
CA VAL A 15 -0.63 59.72 -26.98
C VAL A 15 0.86 59.44 -27.01
N VAL A 16 1.35 58.75 -26.00
CA VAL A 16 2.64 58.08 -26.10
C VAL A 16 2.34 56.77 -26.79
N ALA A 17 2.48 56.78 -28.07
CA ALA A 17 2.61 55.58 -28.88
C ALA A 17 3.93 54.92 -28.49
N SER A 18 3.93 54.17 -27.41
CA SER A 18 4.98 53.22 -27.07
C SER A 18 4.86 52.09 -28.08
N ALA A 19 5.65 52.15 -29.12
CA ALA A 19 5.98 51.01 -29.94
C ALA A 19 6.67 49.99 -29.03
N LEU A 20 5.88 49.16 -28.34
CA LEU A 20 6.39 47.95 -27.69
C LEU A 20 6.78 47.04 -28.84
N SER A 21 8.03 47.13 -29.25
CA SER A 21 8.68 46.13 -30.06
C SER A 21 8.64 44.83 -29.25
N LEU A 22 7.69 43.99 -29.62
CA LEU A 22 7.57 42.61 -29.15
C LEU A 22 8.77 41.88 -29.73
N SER A 23 9.91 42.02 -29.06
CA SER A 23 11.05 41.13 -29.24
C SER A 23 10.59 39.78 -28.71
N GLY A 24 9.95 39.02 -29.57
CA GLY A 24 9.71 37.62 -29.36
C GLY A 24 11.06 36.95 -29.14
N ALA A 25 11.46 36.85 -27.90
CA ALA A 25 12.50 35.91 -27.52
C ALA A 25 11.99 34.54 -27.96
N LEU A 26 12.50 34.08 -29.09
CA LEU A 26 12.45 32.69 -29.47
C LEU A 26 13.17 31.93 -28.34
N ILE A 27 12.41 31.55 -27.32
CA ILE A 27 12.87 30.54 -26.35
C ILE A 27 13.05 29.32 -27.24
N PRO A 28 14.29 28.81 -27.42
CA PRO A 28 14.45 27.55 -28.10
C PRO A 28 13.64 26.55 -27.31
N SER A 29 12.56 26.06 -27.86
CA SER A 29 11.87 24.89 -27.38
C SER A 29 12.96 23.84 -27.26
N VAL A 30 13.34 23.51 -26.04
CA VAL A 30 14.22 22.36 -25.77
C VAL A 30 13.40 21.20 -26.29
N ALA A 31 13.62 20.86 -27.55
CA ALA A 31 13.10 19.64 -28.11
C ALA A 31 13.53 18.56 -27.12
N ASN A 32 12.54 17.97 -26.47
CA ASN A 32 12.75 16.81 -25.63
C ASN A 32 13.40 15.79 -26.55
N ALA A 33 14.74 15.73 -26.53
CA ALA A 33 15.49 14.80 -27.34
C ALA A 33 14.97 13.43 -26.91
N ALA A 34 14.14 12.85 -27.74
CA ALA A 34 13.68 11.46 -27.54
C ALA A 34 14.95 10.66 -27.34
N GLU A 35 15.06 10.03 -26.18
CA GLU A 35 16.17 9.15 -25.85
C GLU A 35 16.27 8.14 -27.01
N PRO A 36 17.43 7.97 -27.65
CA PRO A 36 17.55 7.16 -28.85
C PRO A 36 17.13 5.72 -28.52
N GLU A 37 15.98 5.33 -29.06
CA GLU A 37 15.55 3.93 -29.00
C GLU A 37 16.54 3.08 -29.80
N LEU A 38 17.14 2.10 -29.15
CA LEU A 38 17.99 1.12 -29.83
C LEU A 38 17.14 0.37 -30.88
N PRO A 39 17.66 0.20 -32.09
CA PRO A 39 16.95 -0.55 -33.12
C PRO A 39 16.56 -1.95 -32.61
N PRO A 40 15.40 -2.50 -33.00
CA PRO A 40 14.98 -3.84 -32.60
C PRO A 40 16.04 -4.88 -33.06
N GLY A 41 16.43 -5.76 -32.13
CA GLY A 41 17.40 -6.84 -32.41
C GLY A 41 18.78 -6.66 -31.76
N TYR A 42 19.10 -5.52 -31.18
CA TYR A 42 20.32 -5.39 -30.41
C TYR A 42 20.14 -5.97 -28.99
N PRO A 43 21.13 -6.75 -28.48
CA PRO A 43 21.09 -7.24 -27.12
C PRO A 43 21.07 -6.09 -26.14
N THR A 44 20.21 -6.18 -25.15
CA THR A 44 20.02 -5.11 -24.14
C THR A 44 19.77 -5.71 -22.77
N VAL A 45 19.96 -4.90 -21.73
CA VAL A 45 19.44 -5.21 -20.40
C VAL A 45 18.23 -4.33 -20.18
N ALA A 46 17.09 -4.96 -19.94
CA ALA A 46 15.82 -4.27 -19.84
C ALA A 46 14.97 -4.73 -18.65
N ILE A 47 14.22 -3.79 -18.07
CA ILE A 47 13.19 -4.12 -17.11
C ILE A 47 11.99 -4.67 -17.90
N VAL A 48 11.50 -5.84 -17.49
CA VAL A 48 10.28 -6.42 -18.03
C VAL A 48 9.10 -5.81 -17.29
N PRO A 49 8.18 -5.11 -17.99
CA PRO A 49 6.99 -4.58 -17.34
C PRO A 49 6.19 -5.70 -16.67
N GLY A 50 5.81 -5.49 -15.42
CA GLY A 50 4.98 -6.41 -14.65
C GLY A 50 3.52 -5.94 -14.58
N SER A 51 2.70 -6.72 -13.86
CA SER A 51 1.34 -6.33 -13.49
C SER A 51 1.36 -5.27 -12.38
N THR A 52 0.17 -4.71 -12.07
CA THR A 52 -0.03 -3.83 -10.91
C THR A 52 0.44 -4.50 -9.63
N ILE A 53 1.14 -3.76 -8.79
CA ILE A 53 1.69 -4.21 -7.51
C ILE A 53 0.75 -3.78 -6.40
N ASN A 54 0.33 -4.71 -5.54
CA ASN A 54 -0.45 -4.41 -4.34
C ASN A 54 0.44 -4.50 -3.10
N LEU A 55 0.57 -3.38 -2.40
CA LEU A 55 1.33 -3.27 -1.17
C LEU A 55 0.35 -3.25 0.02
N VAL A 56 0.38 -4.30 0.86
CA VAL A 56 -0.55 -4.47 1.99
C VAL A 56 0.12 -4.33 3.35
N ALA A 57 1.44 -4.15 3.39
CA ALA A 57 2.22 -3.99 4.61
C ALA A 57 3.03 -2.69 4.57
N HIS A 58 3.37 -2.14 5.74
CA HIS A 58 4.21 -0.94 5.83
C HIS A 58 5.59 -1.11 5.22
N GLU A 59 6.21 -2.26 5.40
CA GLU A 59 7.50 -2.62 4.82
C GLU A 59 7.33 -3.82 3.90
N SER A 60 7.83 -3.73 2.68
CA SER A 60 7.72 -4.79 1.70
C SER A 60 8.84 -4.70 0.66
N LYS A 61 8.77 -5.57 -0.35
CA LYS A 61 9.72 -5.59 -1.46
C LYS A 61 8.98 -5.66 -2.78
N ILE A 62 9.33 -4.78 -3.71
CA ILE A 62 8.78 -4.78 -5.08
C ILE A 62 9.58 -5.77 -5.92
N PRO A 63 8.92 -6.76 -6.56
CA PRO A 63 9.56 -7.65 -7.52
C PRO A 63 9.82 -6.89 -8.83
N LEU A 64 11.08 -6.76 -9.23
CA LEU A 64 11.49 -6.14 -10.47
C LEU A 64 12.15 -7.18 -11.36
N SER A 65 11.51 -7.56 -12.44
CA SER A 65 12.06 -8.52 -13.41
C SER A 65 12.97 -7.81 -14.40
N ILE A 66 14.23 -8.28 -14.48
CA ILE A 66 15.25 -7.69 -15.35
C ILE A 66 15.80 -8.78 -16.25
N ARG A 67 15.76 -8.54 -17.56
CA ARG A 67 16.22 -9.47 -18.60
C ARG A 67 17.57 -9.01 -19.13
N ASN A 68 18.47 -9.95 -19.31
CA ASN A 68 19.76 -9.75 -19.95
C ASN A 68 19.77 -10.51 -21.31
N ASP A 69 19.89 -9.77 -22.40
CA ASP A 69 19.96 -10.32 -23.74
C ASP A 69 21.41 -10.55 -24.23
N PHE A 70 22.43 -10.22 -23.41
CA PHE A 70 23.83 -10.47 -23.73
C PHE A 70 24.23 -11.91 -23.46
N ASP A 71 25.31 -12.36 -24.14
CA ASP A 71 25.92 -13.67 -23.94
C ASP A 71 26.89 -13.71 -22.71
N SER A 72 26.97 -12.62 -21.97
CA SER A 72 27.79 -12.47 -20.77
C SER A 72 26.95 -12.04 -19.57
N GLU A 73 27.45 -12.34 -18.37
CA GLU A 73 26.85 -11.83 -17.14
C GLU A 73 26.98 -10.31 -17.09
N VAL A 74 25.92 -9.63 -16.65
CA VAL A 74 25.87 -8.18 -16.52
C VAL A 74 25.46 -7.82 -15.08
N THR A 75 26.21 -6.90 -14.48
CA THR A 75 25.86 -6.31 -13.19
C THR A 75 25.30 -4.90 -13.41
N VAL A 76 24.12 -4.65 -12.85
CA VAL A 76 23.44 -3.36 -12.96
C VAL A 76 22.96 -2.88 -11.58
N HIS A 77 22.76 -1.57 -11.44
CA HIS A 77 22.04 -1.00 -10.31
C HIS A 77 20.62 -0.67 -10.75
N ALA A 78 19.65 -1.25 -10.04
CA ALA A 78 18.23 -0.96 -10.25
C ALA A 78 17.77 0.09 -9.25
N TYR A 79 17.11 1.13 -9.78
CA TYR A 79 16.52 2.22 -9.01
C TYR A 79 15.03 2.29 -9.30
N VAL A 80 14.26 2.57 -8.24
CA VAL A 80 12.84 2.84 -8.33
C VAL A 80 12.57 4.19 -7.66
N ILE A 81 11.94 5.10 -8.39
CA ILE A 81 11.59 6.43 -7.89
C ILE A 81 10.07 6.53 -7.87
N PRO A 82 9.45 6.74 -6.70
CA PRO A 82 8.02 7.02 -6.62
C PRO A 82 7.70 8.42 -7.14
N GLU A 83 6.56 8.57 -7.83
CA GLU A 83 6.07 9.88 -8.28
C GLU A 83 5.28 10.60 -7.17
N SER A 84 5.02 9.96 -6.03
CA SER A 84 4.36 10.53 -4.87
C SER A 84 5.07 10.22 -3.57
N PHE A 85 4.76 10.97 -2.50
CA PHE A 85 5.32 10.75 -1.16
C PHE A 85 4.63 9.63 -0.37
N SER A 86 3.68 8.93 -0.98
CA SER A 86 2.98 7.81 -0.32
C SER A 86 3.85 6.58 -0.12
N VAL A 87 4.99 6.53 -0.80
CA VAL A 87 5.96 5.44 -0.73
C VAL A 87 7.36 6.00 -0.68
N LEU A 88 8.20 5.39 0.15
CA LEU A 88 9.64 5.66 0.22
C LEU A 88 10.41 4.45 -0.29
N VAL A 89 11.37 4.68 -1.18
CA VAL A 89 12.35 3.69 -1.63
C VAL A 89 13.71 4.10 -1.07
N PRO A 90 14.24 3.42 -0.06
CA PRO A 90 15.42 3.89 0.67
C PRO A 90 16.69 3.95 -0.19
N HIS A 91 16.86 2.96 -1.07
CA HIS A 91 18.08 2.86 -1.91
C HIS A 91 17.82 1.97 -3.13
N GLY A 92 18.69 2.13 -4.13
CA GLY A 92 18.77 1.20 -5.25
C GLY A 92 19.47 -0.10 -4.85
N ILE A 93 19.31 -1.13 -5.65
CA ILE A 93 19.90 -2.44 -5.42
C ILE A 93 20.82 -2.83 -6.57
N GLU A 94 21.90 -3.54 -6.23
CA GLU A 94 22.78 -4.18 -7.20
C GLU A 94 22.21 -5.54 -7.59
N VAL A 95 22.16 -5.81 -8.91
CA VAL A 95 21.61 -7.06 -9.46
C VAL A 95 22.60 -7.63 -10.46
N LYS A 96 22.99 -8.89 -10.25
CA LYS A 96 23.79 -9.69 -11.19
C LYS A 96 22.85 -10.57 -12.01
N ILE A 97 22.96 -10.47 -13.32
CA ILE A 97 22.06 -11.14 -14.25
C ILE A 97 22.89 -12.05 -15.16
N PRO A 98 22.74 -13.36 -15.06
CA PRO A 98 23.45 -14.30 -15.94
C PRO A 98 23.12 -14.08 -17.42
N PRO A 99 23.95 -14.63 -18.34
CA PRO A 99 23.71 -14.51 -19.78
C PRO A 99 22.34 -15.04 -20.18
N LYS A 100 21.65 -14.35 -21.10
CA LYS A 100 20.36 -14.75 -21.69
C LYS A 100 19.29 -15.15 -20.67
N THR A 101 19.29 -14.51 -19.49
CA THR A 101 18.43 -14.88 -18.37
C THR A 101 17.62 -13.69 -17.88
N THR A 102 16.48 -13.96 -17.26
CA THR A 102 15.68 -12.98 -16.52
C THR A 102 15.80 -13.28 -15.03
N VAL A 103 16.13 -12.26 -14.25
CA VAL A 103 16.23 -12.32 -12.78
C VAL A 103 15.18 -11.40 -12.18
N THR A 104 14.49 -11.87 -11.13
CA THR A 104 13.60 -11.02 -10.34
C THR A 104 14.34 -10.48 -9.12
N ALA A 105 14.58 -9.19 -9.12
CA ALA A 105 15.20 -8.46 -8.03
C ALA A 105 14.15 -7.94 -7.05
N GLN A 106 14.49 -7.83 -5.76
CA GLN A 106 13.59 -7.41 -4.69
C GLN A 106 13.99 -6.03 -4.19
N VAL A 107 13.27 -4.98 -4.61
CA VAL A 107 13.53 -3.59 -4.20
C VAL A 107 12.77 -3.29 -2.92
N PRO A 108 13.44 -2.90 -1.81
CA PRO A 108 12.78 -2.56 -0.56
C PRO A 108 11.97 -1.28 -0.69
N VAL A 109 10.77 -1.29 -0.11
CA VAL A 109 9.85 -0.14 -0.11
C VAL A 109 9.18 -0.01 1.24
N ILE A 110 8.89 1.24 1.62
CA ILE A 110 8.19 1.60 2.84
C ILE A 110 6.94 2.39 2.46
N ALA A 111 5.77 1.91 2.85
CA ALA A 111 4.52 2.63 2.69
C ALA A 111 4.43 3.74 3.75
N VAL A 112 4.12 4.95 3.32
CA VAL A 112 3.92 6.13 4.18
C VAL A 112 2.44 6.45 4.31
N SER A 113 1.67 6.28 3.22
CA SER A 113 0.22 6.48 3.20
C SER A 113 -0.43 5.59 2.16
N ASN A 114 -1.74 5.34 2.33
CA ASN A 114 -2.53 4.60 1.37
C ASN A 114 -2.79 5.39 0.08
N GLY A 115 -2.99 4.69 -1.02
CA GLY A 115 -3.35 5.27 -2.31
C GLY A 115 -2.66 4.60 -3.48
N ASP A 116 -2.96 5.10 -4.68
CA ASP A 116 -2.32 4.66 -5.91
C ASP A 116 -1.07 5.49 -6.17
N VAL A 117 0.00 4.81 -6.56
CA VAL A 117 1.32 5.41 -6.78
C VAL A 117 1.92 4.89 -8.08
N ASP A 118 2.34 5.81 -8.93
CA ASP A 118 3.17 5.48 -10.06
C ASP A 118 4.64 5.52 -9.67
N LEU A 119 5.37 4.50 -10.08
CA LEU A 119 6.80 4.35 -9.85
C LEU A 119 7.54 4.37 -11.17
N LYS A 120 8.69 4.99 -11.20
CA LYS A 120 9.63 4.93 -12.32
C LYS A 120 10.81 4.05 -11.97
N ALA A 121 10.94 2.92 -12.65
CA ALA A 121 12.08 2.02 -12.52
C ALA A 121 13.07 2.24 -13.68
N TYR A 122 14.36 2.28 -13.36
CA TYR A 122 15.42 2.38 -14.36
C TYR A 122 16.69 1.66 -13.90
N LEU A 123 17.53 1.33 -14.85
CA LEU A 123 18.79 0.65 -14.62
C LEU A 123 19.98 1.58 -14.91
N THR A 124 21.03 1.43 -14.13
CA THR A 124 22.30 2.11 -14.39
C THR A 124 23.45 1.12 -14.41
N THR A 125 24.51 1.49 -15.14
CA THR A 125 25.79 0.81 -15.04
C THR A 125 26.47 1.17 -13.72
N PHE A 126 27.54 0.47 -13.38
CA PHE A 126 28.40 0.81 -12.24
C PHE A 126 28.94 2.25 -12.30
N SER A 127 29.16 2.78 -13.49
CA SER A 127 29.58 4.19 -13.70
C SER A 127 28.46 5.21 -13.62
N GLY A 128 27.21 4.80 -13.28
CA GLY A 128 26.07 5.68 -13.15
C GLY A 128 25.35 6.05 -14.47
N LYS A 129 25.82 5.52 -15.61
CA LYS A 129 25.15 5.75 -16.88
C LYS A 129 23.87 4.93 -16.97
N ARG A 130 22.73 5.55 -17.36
CA ARG A 130 21.47 4.83 -17.56
C ARG A 130 21.59 3.83 -18.69
N PHE A 131 21.04 2.65 -18.46
CA PHE A 131 21.13 1.53 -19.40
C PHE A 131 20.02 1.58 -20.44
N ASN A 132 18.83 2.01 -20.06
CA ASN A 132 17.65 1.96 -20.90
C ASN A 132 16.61 2.99 -20.43
N GLN A 133 15.52 3.06 -21.16
CA GLN A 133 14.35 3.86 -20.80
C GLN A 133 13.79 3.45 -19.43
N SER A 134 13.21 4.41 -18.75
CA SER A 134 12.50 4.14 -17.52
C SER A 134 11.17 3.43 -17.80
N VAL A 135 10.85 2.43 -16.98
CA VAL A 135 9.59 1.72 -17.03
C VAL A 135 8.67 2.23 -15.93
N LYS A 136 7.42 2.55 -16.28
CA LYS A 136 6.40 2.89 -15.31
C LYS A 136 5.81 1.62 -14.71
N LEU A 137 5.69 1.59 -13.39
CA LEU A 137 5.06 0.54 -12.62
C LEU A 137 3.91 1.17 -11.83
N HIS A 138 2.76 0.56 -11.87
CA HIS A 138 1.61 1.02 -11.09
C HIS A 138 1.50 0.20 -9.80
N MET A 139 1.31 0.88 -8.66
CA MET A 139 1.23 0.26 -7.35
C MET A 139 0.08 0.84 -6.54
N THR A 140 -0.72 -0.03 -5.94
CA THR A 140 -1.75 0.32 -4.96
C THR A 140 -1.25 0.00 -3.55
N VAL A 141 -1.27 0.99 -2.68
CA VAL A 141 -0.82 0.89 -1.28
C VAL A 141 -2.03 0.83 -0.35
N ASN A 142 -2.14 -0.24 0.43
CA ASN A 142 -3.19 -0.48 1.42
C ASN A 142 -2.56 -0.94 2.75
N ALA A 143 -1.63 -0.18 3.27
CA ALA A 143 -0.83 -0.53 4.46
C ALA A 143 -1.66 -0.69 5.75
N ASP A 144 -2.85 -0.06 5.83
CA ASP A 144 -3.71 -0.11 7.01
C ASP A 144 -4.50 -1.42 7.17
N ILE A 145 -4.51 -2.29 6.15
CA ILE A 145 -5.22 -3.57 6.22
C ILE A 145 -4.65 -4.44 7.34
N GLU A 146 -3.34 -4.47 7.50
CA GLU A 146 -2.65 -5.24 8.54
C GLU A 146 -3.14 -4.85 9.94
N THR A 147 -3.17 -3.55 10.24
CA THR A 147 -3.66 -3.03 11.53
C THR A 147 -5.13 -3.33 11.74
N SER A 148 -5.96 -3.17 10.72
CA SER A 148 -7.40 -3.43 10.79
C SER A 148 -7.72 -4.90 11.10
N VAL A 149 -7.00 -5.84 10.50
CA VAL A 149 -7.16 -7.28 10.74
C VAL A 149 -6.77 -7.63 12.17
N VAL A 150 -5.67 -7.09 12.69
CA VAL A 150 -5.21 -7.33 14.06
C VAL A 150 -6.24 -6.80 15.08
N ILE A 151 -6.78 -5.60 14.88
CA ILE A 151 -7.81 -5.02 15.73
C ILE A 151 -9.10 -5.85 15.70
N ALA A 152 -9.57 -6.24 14.52
CA ALA A 152 -10.77 -7.05 14.36
C ALA A 152 -10.63 -8.42 15.04
N PHE A 153 -9.49 -9.07 14.89
CA PHE A 153 -9.19 -10.34 15.54
C PHE A 153 -9.12 -10.19 17.07
N GLY A 154 -8.41 -9.17 17.57
CA GLY A 154 -8.32 -8.88 18.99
C GLY A 154 -9.69 -8.62 19.62
N ALA A 155 -10.52 -7.79 18.98
CA ALA A 155 -11.90 -7.51 19.43
C ALA A 155 -12.76 -8.76 19.43
N SER A 156 -12.61 -9.65 18.45
CA SER A 156 -13.31 -10.93 18.38
C SER A 156 -12.96 -11.84 19.58
N VAL A 157 -11.68 -11.97 19.88
CA VAL A 157 -11.20 -12.77 21.02
C VAL A 157 -11.75 -12.24 22.36
N VAL A 158 -11.66 -10.91 22.58
CA VAL A 158 -12.20 -10.26 23.78
C VAL A 158 -13.71 -10.50 23.92
N THR A 159 -14.44 -10.39 22.82
CA THR A 159 -15.90 -10.63 22.81
C THR A 159 -16.24 -12.07 23.18
N LEU A 160 -15.53 -13.05 22.62
CA LEU A 160 -15.74 -14.46 22.90
C LEU A 160 -15.42 -14.80 24.38
N LEU A 161 -14.31 -14.27 24.90
CA LEU A 161 -13.94 -14.45 26.31
C LEU A 161 -14.99 -13.81 27.24
N GLY A 162 -15.42 -12.58 26.94
CA GLY A 162 -16.46 -11.90 27.69
C GLY A 162 -17.78 -12.69 27.73
N PHE A 163 -18.20 -13.21 26.58
CA PHE A 163 -19.39 -14.05 26.49
C PHE A 163 -19.25 -15.34 27.29
N GLY A 164 -18.06 -15.98 27.23
CA GLY A 164 -17.76 -17.18 28.03
C GLY A 164 -17.84 -16.94 29.55
N VAL A 165 -17.30 -15.82 30.00
CA VAL A 165 -17.35 -15.42 31.44
C VAL A 165 -18.81 -15.13 31.86
N VAL A 166 -19.56 -14.35 31.08
CA VAL A 166 -20.97 -14.04 31.37
C VAL A 166 -21.80 -15.33 31.45
N ARG A 167 -21.61 -16.26 30.50
CA ARG A 167 -22.29 -17.55 30.48
C ARG A 167 -21.96 -18.37 31.74
N THR A 168 -20.69 -18.38 32.15
CA THR A 168 -20.26 -19.12 33.36
C THR A 168 -20.86 -18.54 34.64
N ILE A 169 -20.89 -17.19 34.75
CA ILE A 169 -21.49 -16.51 35.91
C ILE A 169 -23.00 -16.74 35.95
N ARG A 170 -23.71 -16.70 34.81
CA ARG A 170 -25.15 -17.00 34.74
C ARG A 170 -25.45 -18.43 35.15
N ARG A 171 -24.66 -19.41 34.72
CA ARG A 171 -24.82 -20.81 35.17
C ARG A 171 -24.63 -20.96 36.66
N ARG A 172 -23.71 -20.24 37.29
CA ARG A 172 -23.48 -20.29 38.74
C ARG A 172 -24.57 -19.58 39.53
N ARG A 173 -25.34 -18.67 38.94
CA ARG A 173 -26.43 -17.94 39.60
C ARG A 173 -27.79 -18.65 39.52
N ASN A 174 -27.95 -19.71 38.71
CA ASN A 174 -29.16 -20.57 38.68
C ASN A 174 -28.83 -21.97 39.22
N PRO A 175 -28.73 -22.15 40.52
CA PRO A 175 -28.57 -23.48 41.12
C PRO A 175 -29.89 -24.30 41.12
N ALA A 176 -31.01 -23.72 40.70
CA ALA A 176 -32.34 -24.34 40.75
C ALA A 176 -32.50 -25.55 39.81
N GLU A 177 -31.67 -25.71 38.81
CA GLU A 177 -31.79 -26.81 37.85
C GLU A 177 -31.04 -28.08 38.29
N ILE A 178 -30.01 -27.93 39.15
CA ILE A 178 -29.23 -29.05 39.69
C ILE A 178 -30.00 -29.74 40.81
N ASN A 179 -30.76 -28.98 41.64
CA ASN A 179 -31.57 -29.54 42.70
C ASN A 179 -32.74 -30.40 42.22
N ASN A 180 -33.17 -30.25 40.98
CA ASN A 180 -34.25 -31.09 40.45
C ASN A 180 -33.76 -32.52 40.09
N LEU A 181 -32.50 -32.66 39.67
CA LEU A 181 -31.96 -33.99 39.35
C LEU A 181 -31.73 -34.83 40.62
N ASP A 182 -31.20 -34.22 41.68
CA ASP A 182 -31.01 -34.90 42.98
C ASP A 182 -32.34 -35.30 43.61
N LYS A 183 -33.41 -34.55 43.40
CA LYS A 183 -34.76 -34.87 43.90
C LYS A 183 -35.33 -36.12 43.22
N TYR A 184 -35.14 -36.26 41.91
CA TYR A 184 -35.62 -37.44 41.19
C TYR A 184 -34.81 -38.71 41.51
N GLU A 185 -33.50 -38.59 41.79
CA GLU A 185 -32.71 -39.73 42.24
C GLU A 185 -33.09 -40.20 43.65
N THR A 186 -33.41 -39.29 44.57
CA THR A 186 -33.82 -39.61 45.92
C THR A 186 -35.20 -40.26 45.95
N GLU A 187 -36.18 -39.82 45.14
CA GLU A 187 -37.50 -40.43 45.01
C GLU A 187 -37.42 -41.83 44.36
N ALA A 188 -36.48 -42.04 43.41
CA ALA A 188 -36.32 -43.36 42.79
C ALA A 188 -35.75 -44.43 43.70
N ILE A 189 -34.99 -44.05 44.74
CA ILE A 189 -34.40 -44.99 45.73
C ILE A 189 -35.43 -45.41 46.77
N ASP A 190 -36.41 -44.57 47.12
CA ASP A 190 -37.45 -44.88 48.11
C ASP A 190 -38.48 -45.90 47.60
N ILE A 191 -38.57 -46.19 46.31
CA ILE A 191 -39.50 -47.15 45.70
C ILE A 191 -38.95 -48.61 45.79
N ILE A 192 -37.69 -48.80 46.15
CA ILE A 192 -37.09 -50.17 46.31
C ILE A 192 -36.88 -50.53 47.76
N GLU A 193 -37.91 -50.46 48.57
CA GLU A 193 -37.93 -51.09 49.89
C GLU A 193 -38.24 -52.57 49.72
N PRO A 194 -37.39 -53.51 50.14
CA PRO A 194 -37.69 -54.93 50.02
C PRO A 194 -38.72 -55.30 51.05
N ASP A 195 -39.84 -55.80 50.52
CA ASP A 195 -40.91 -56.41 51.22
C ASP A 195 -40.38 -57.45 52.30
N LYS A 196 -40.45 -57.07 53.56
CA LYS A 196 -40.27 -58.01 54.68
C LYS A 196 -41.58 -58.77 54.86
N GLY A 197 -41.85 -59.66 53.91
CA GLY A 197 -42.95 -60.57 53.93
C GLY A 197 -42.63 -61.87 54.73
N SER A 198 -43.22 -61.96 55.84
CA SER A 198 -43.84 -63.17 56.38
C SER A 198 -42.92 -64.44 56.56
N GLN A 199 -42.29 -64.53 57.70
CA GLN A 199 -42.15 -65.88 58.37
C GLN A 199 -43.35 -66.13 59.23
N ARG A 200 -44.14 -67.16 58.90
CA ARG A 200 -45.00 -67.86 59.78
C ARG A 200 -44.99 -69.37 59.48
N SER A 201 -44.58 -70.15 60.50
CA SER A 201 -44.88 -71.56 60.85
C SER A 201 -44.04 -72.57 60.13
#